data_f8a0bc67d6120cb07600df51669d0688
#
_entry.id   f8a0bc67d6120cb07600df51669d0688
#
_cell.length_a   1.000
_cell.length_b   1.000
_cell.length_c   1.000
_cell.angle_alpha   90.00
_cell.angle_beta   90.00
_cell.angle_gamma   90.00
#
_symmetry.space_group_name_H-M   'P 1'
#
loop_
_entity.id
_entity.type
_entity.pdbx_description
1 polymer ?
#
loop_
_entity_poly.entity_id
_entity_poly.type
_entity_poly.pdbx_seq_one_letter_code
_entity_poly.pdbx_strand_id
1 'polypeptide(L)'
;MAIASPVFVSFNYEDTRHDITGLVLDPLRRKGIQVLVRGESRTFDLFQAIERSRFFIVVLSKNYASSICCLRELVAIINGVESSPRSVLSIFYGVHESEVLSQDGCYGKAFSKHEERFREHKQRMEEVQTWRKALKRVCSLGLHLENA
;
A
#
# COMPACT_ATOMS: atom_id res chain seq x y z
N MET A 1 23.79 16.50 11.94
CA MET A 1 22.99 16.33 10.72
C MET A 1 22.03 15.16 10.92
N ALA A 2 20.76 15.42 10.75
CA ALA A 2 19.76 14.38 10.90
C ALA A 2 19.80 13.41 9.72
N ILE A 3 19.79 12.10 10.02
CA ILE A 3 19.68 11.08 8.98
C ILE A 3 18.19 11.00 8.63
N ALA A 4 17.86 11.22 7.37
CA ALA A 4 16.48 11.11 6.92
C ALA A 4 16.00 9.67 7.09
N SER A 5 14.79 9.53 7.61
CA SER A 5 14.16 8.22 7.73
C SER A 5 13.85 7.66 6.34
N PRO A 6 13.89 6.33 6.18
CA PRO A 6 13.51 5.73 4.91
C PRO A 6 12.04 6.01 4.56
N VAL A 7 11.76 5.92 3.27
CA VAL A 7 10.39 5.95 2.75
C VAL A 7 10.03 4.51 2.35
N PHE A 8 8.91 4.04 2.86
CA PHE A 8 8.39 2.74 2.47
C PHE A 8 7.38 2.92 1.34
N VAL A 9 7.55 2.17 0.25
CA VAL A 9 6.65 2.24 -0.91
C VAL A 9 5.94 0.90 -1.06
N SER A 10 4.62 0.92 -1.00
CA SER A 10 3.77 -0.26 -1.21
C SER A 10 3.09 -0.16 -2.56
N PHE A 11 3.30 -1.16 -3.40
CA PHE A 11 2.72 -1.18 -4.75
C PHE A 11 2.58 -2.60 -5.25
N ASN A 12 1.69 -2.78 -6.23
CA ASN A 12 1.57 -4.05 -6.95
C ASN A 12 2.55 -4.05 -8.12
N TYR A 13 3.53 -4.93 -8.07
CA TYR A 13 4.60 -4.99 -9.05
C TYR A 13 4.06 -5.19 -10.47
N GLU A 14 3.08 -6.07 -10.64
CA GLU A 14 2.55 -6.39 -11.97
C GLU A 14 1.91 -5.18 -12.66
N ASP A 15 1.25 -4.31 -11.89
CA ASP A 15 0.59 -3.13 -12.46
C ASP A 15 1.57 -2.03 -12.82
N THR A 16 2.67 -1.92 -12.08
CA THR A 16 3.47 -0.69 -12.08
C THR A 16 4.95 -0.90 -12.42
N ARG A 17 5.37 -2.13 -12.70
CA ARG A 17 6.79 -2.50 -12.82
C ARG A 17 7.59 -1.66 -13.81
N HIS A 18 6.95 -1.14 -14.86
CA HIS A 18 7.64 -0.34 -15.87
C HIS A 18 7.68 1.15 -15.52
N ASP A 19 6.83 1.59 -14.60
CA ASP A 19 6.63 3.01 -14.33
C ASP A 19 7.10 3.42 -12.95
N ILE A 20 6.88 2.57 -11.94
CA ILE A 20 7.11 2.96 -10.55
C ILE A 20 8.57 3.30 -10.28
N THR A 21 9.50 2.57 -10.88
CA THR A 21 10.92 2.81 -10.70
C THR A 21 11.29 4.21 -11.18
N GLY A 22 10.87 4.58 -12.40
CA GLY A 22 11.19 5.88 -12.97
C GLY A 22 10.42 7.04 -12.35
N LEU A 23 9.17 6.80 -11.95
CA LEU A 23 8.30 7.86 -11.44
C LEU A 23 8.47 8.12 -9.96
N VAL A 24 8.81 7.12 -9.17
CA VAL A 24 8.85 7.24 -7.72
C VAL A 24 10.21 6.84 -7.14
N LEU A 25 10.67 5.62 -7.41
CA LEU A 25 11.84 5.08 -6.73
C LEU A 25 13.13 5.80 -7.10
N ASP A 26 13.40 5.96 -8.39
CA ASP A 26 14.63 6.62 -8.84
C ASP A 26 14.70 8.10 -8.44
N PRO A 27 13.62 8.90 -8.59
CA PRO A 27 13.67 10.28 -8.11
C PRO A 27 13.99 10.40 -6.63
N LEU A 28 13.44 9.54 -5.79
CA LEU A 28 13.73 9.54 -4.36
C LEU A 28 15.19 9.17 -4.08
N ARG A 29 15.67 8.13 -4.76
CA ARG A 29 17.05 7.65 -4.59
C ARG A 29 18.07 8.68 -5.06
N ARG A 30 17.78 9.39 -6.14
CA ARG A 30 18.66 10.46 -6.63
C ARG A 30 18.80 11.61 -5.63
N LYS A 31 17.81 11.81 -4.78
CA LYS A 31 17.86 12.82 -3.72
C LYS A 31 18.52 12.29 -2.43
N GLY A 32 19.04 11.07 -2.47
CA GLY A 32 19.69 10.47 -1.31
C GLY A 32 18.73 9.88 -0.30
N ILE A 33 17.46 9.68 -0.68
CA ILE A 33 16.45 9.12 0.21
C ILE A 33 16.49 7.60 0.09
N GLN A 34 16.63 6.91 1.23
CA GLN A 34 16.55 5.45 1.25
C GLN A 34 15.11 5.03 1.04
N VAL A 35 14.89 4.13 0.10
CA VAL A 35 13.56 3.60 -0.22
C VAL A 35 13.52 2.13 0.18
N LEU A 36 12.48 1.75 0.91
CA LEU A 36 12.24 0.35 1.30
C LEU A 36 11.06 -0.19 0.49
N VAL A 37 11.28 -1.28 -0.20
CA VAL A 37 10.23 -1.97 -0.97
C VAL A 37 10.35 -3.47 -0.76
N ARG A 38 9.21 -4.15 -0.79
CA ARG A 38 9.16 -5.60 -0.69
C ARG A 38 9.89 -6.22 -1.88
N GLY A 39 10.70 -7.24 -1.62
CA GLY A 39 11.36 -8.01 -2.66
C GLY A 39 12.74 -7.52 -3.08
N GLU A 40 13.18 -6.34 -2.62
CA GLU A 40 14.51 -5.84 -2.96
C GLU A 40 15.62 -6.48 -2.13
N SER A 41 15.30 -7.04 -0.98
CA SER A 41 16.27 -7.65 -0.09
C SER A 41 15.77 -9.00 0.37
N ARG A 42 16.67 -9.98 0.47
CA ARG A 42 16.35 -11.29 1.02
C ARG A 42 15.99 -11.22 2.50
N THR A 43 16.48 -10.19 3.17
CA THR A 43 16.25 -9.98 4.60
C THR A 43 15.16 -8.95 4.86
N PHE A 44 14.31 -8.70 3.87
CA PHE A 44 13.22 -7.75 4.04
C PHE A 44 12.28 -8.24 5.14
N ASP A 45 12.05 -7.37 6.10
CA ASP A 45 11.16 -7.62 7.23
C ASP A 45 10.15 -6.47 7.25
N LEU A 46 8.89 -6.79 7.02
CA LEU A 46 7.84 -5.78 6.93
C LEU A 46 7.70 -4.99 8.23
N PHE A 47 7.75 -5.66 9.37
CA PHE A 47 7.63 -5.00 10.65
C PHE A 47 8.75 -3.97 10.85
N GLN A 48 10.00 -4.35 10.57
CA GLN A 48 11.13 -3.44 10.70
C GLN A 48 11.05 -2.28 9.71
N ALA A 49 10.61 -2.55 8.48
CA ALA A 49 10.45 -1.51 7.47
C ALA A 49 9.43 -0.46 7.93
N ILE A 50 8.32 -0.90 8.48
CA ILE A 50 7.29 0.00 9.02
C ILE A 50 7.85 0.79 10.20
N GLU A 51 8.54 0.14 11.13
CA GLU A 51 9.13 0.80 12.30
C GLU A 51 10.12 1.89 11.92
N ARG A 52 10.95 1.63 10.91
CA ARG A 52 12.00 2.55 10.47
C ARG A 52 11.47 3.73 9.68
N SER A 53 10.33 3.58 9.03
CA SER A 53 9.84 4.57 8.07
C SER A 53 8.95 5.60 8.74
N ARG A 54 9.12 6.87 8.35
CA ARG A 54 8.24 7.95 8.80
C ARG A 54 7.37 8.48 7.70
N PHE A 55 7.60 8.02 6.48
CA PHE A 55 6.82 8.41 5.32
C PHE A 55 6.50 7.17 4.50
N PHE A 56 5.24 7.03 4.12
CA PHE A 56 4.77 5.91 3.35
C PHE A 56 4.16 6.40 2.04
N ILE A 57 4.47 5.71 0.95
CA ILE A 57 3.81 5.93 -0.34
C ILE A 57 3.05 4.65 -0.67
N VAL A 58 1.75 4.78 -0.91
CA VAL A 58 0.89 3.66 -1.28
C VAL A 58 0.38 3.90 -2.70
N VAL A 59 0.75 3.03 -3.63
CA VAL A 59 0.34 3.13 -5.02
C VAL A 59 -0.86 2.21 -5.22
N LEU A 60 -2.04 2.82 -5.28
CA LEU A 60 -3.31 2.10 -5.40
C LEU A 60 -3.63 1.94 -6.89
N SER A 61 -3.34 0.76 -7.42
CA SER A 61 -3.51 0.43 -8.83
C SER A 61 -4.64 -0.59 -9.00
N LYS A 62 -4.92 -0.97 -10.26
CA LYS A 62 -6.04 -1.85 -10.57
C LYS A 62 -6.04 -3.16 -9.79
N ASN A 63 -4.87 -3.77 -9.63
CA ASN A 63 -4.78 -5.09 -9.01
C ASN A 63 -4.16 -5.05 -7.62
N TYR A 64 -4.05 -3.84 -7.02
CA TYR A 64 -3.51 -3.73 -5.66
C TYR A 64 -4.33 -4.58 -4.69
N ALA A 65 -5.65 -4.48 -4.75
CA ALA A 65 -6.53 -5.22 -3.84
C ALA A 65 -6.59 -6.72 -4.15
N SER A 66 -6.12 -7.14 -5.33
CA SER A 66 -6.04 -8.58 -5.65
C SER A 66 -4.85 -9.25 -4.97
N SER A 67 -3.89 -8.47 -4.51
CA SER A 67 -2.66 -8.99 -3.90
C SER A 67 -2.80 -9.02 -2.38
N ILE A 68 -2.80 -10.22 -1.82
CA ILE A 68 -2.85 -10.40 -0.36
C ILE A 68 -1.62 -9.73 0.28
N CYS A 69 -0.46 -9.83 -0.36
CA CYS A 69 0.76 -9.19 0.15
C CYS A 69 0.61 -7.67 0.22
N CYS A 70 0.04 -7.05 -0.82
CA CYS A 70 -0.21 -5.61 -0.83
C CYS A 70 -1.18 -5.21 0.29
N LEU A 71 -2.26 -5.96 0.44
CA LEU A 71 -3.27 -5.67 1.46
C LEU A 71 -2.71 -5.81 2.88
N ARG A 72 -1.87 -6.81 3.09
CA ARG A 72 -1.19 -6.98 4.39
C ARG A 72 -0.19 -5.86 4.68
N GLU A 73 0.52 -5.41 3.65
CA GLU A 73 1.38 -4.22 3.77
C GLU A 73 0.57 -3.00 4.16
N LEU A 74 -0.58 -2.82 3.50
CA LEU A 74 -1.44 -1.68 3.78
C LEU A 74 -1.92 -1.68 5.23
N VAL A 75 -2.36 -2.82 5.73
CA VAL A 75 -2.78 -2.95 7.13
C VAL A 75 -1.63 -2.58 8.06
N ALA A 76 -0.42 -3.06 7.77
CA ALA A 76 0.75 -2.76 8.59
C ALA A 76 1.06 -1.26 8.58
N ILE A 77 0.96 -0.60 7.41
CA ILE A 77 1.15 0.85 7.28
C ILE A 77 0.12 1.59 8.12
N ILE A 78 -1.16 1.24 8.00
CA ILE A 78 -2.23 1.90 8.75
C ILE A 78 -2.00 1.75 10.26
N ASN A 79 -1.65 0.55 10.71
CA ASN A 79 -1.36 0.32 12.13
C ASN A 79 -0.17 1.15 12.60
N GLY A 80 0.86 1.26 11.76
CA GLY A 80 2.04 2.08 12.08
C GLY A 80 1.71 3.55 12.20
N VAL A 81 0.89 4.07 11.28
CA VAL A 81 0.45 5.47 11.29
C VAL A 81 -0.41 5.77 12.52
N GLU A 82 -1.25 4.83 12.91
CA GLU A 82 -2.13 5.04 14.06
C GLU A 82 -1.38 4.94 15.40
N SER A 83 -0.28 4.20 15.44
CA SER A 83 0.50 4.04 16.66
C SER A 83 1.44 5.22 16.92
N SER A 84 1.90 5.92 15.89
CA SER A 84 2.72 7.13 16.04
C SER A 84 2.59 7.99 14.78
N PRO A 85 2.67 9.34 14.91
CA PRO A 85 2.44 10.23 13.77
C PRO A 85 3.43 9.99 12.65
N ARG A 86 2.91 9.72 11.45
CA ARG A 86 3.69 9.51 10.23
C ARG A 86 2.86 9.98 9.05
N SER A 87 3.53 10.26 7.94
CA SER A 87 2.88 10.78 6.74
C SER A 87 2.63 9.69 5.71
N VAL A 88 1.49 9.77 5.03
CA VAL A 88 1.13 8.86 3.95
C VAL A 88 0.79 9.65 2.71
N LEU A 89 1.36 9.25 1.57
CA LEU A 89 0.96 9.74 0.25
C LEU A 89 0.32 8.59 -0.50
N SER A 90 -0.94 8.76 -0.90
CA SER A 90 -1.63 7.77 -1.72
C SER A 90 -1.61 8.22 -3.17
N ILE A 91 -1.17 7.34 -4.06
CA ILE A 91 -1.16 7.57 -5.50
C ILE A 91 -2.21 6.67 -6.12
N PHE A 92 -3.21 7.27 -6.77
CA PHE A 92 -4.25 6.51 -7.49
C PHE A 92 -3.80 6.33 -8.92
N TYR A 93 -3.36 5.13 -9.26
CA TYR A 93 -2.72 4.80 -10.51
C TYR A 93 -3.68 3.99 -11.39
N GLY A 94 -4.29 4.66 -12.37
CA GLY A 94 -5.26 4.01 -13.26
C GLY A 94 -6.58 3.66 -12.61
N VAL A 95 -6.87 4.19 -11.44
CA VAL A 95 -8.14 4.02 -10.73
C VAL A 95 -8.53 5.35 -10.09
N HIS A 96 -9.82 5.53 -9.85
CA HIS A 96 -10.31 6.70 -9.13
C HIS A 96 -10.37 6.42 -7.63
N GLU A 97 -10.17 7.47 -6.84
CA GLU A 97 -10.31 7.36 -5.39
C GLU A 97 -11.66 6.78 -4.99
N SER A 98 -12.74 7.18 -5.66
CA SER A 98 -14.07 6.68 -5.37
C SER A 98 -14.19 5.17 -5.54
N GLU A 99 -13.51 4.60 -6.53
CA GLU A 99 -13.51 3.16 -6.76
C GLU A 99 -12.85 2.41 -5.59
N VAL A 100 -11.75 2.96 -5.09
CA VAL A 100 -11.05 2.39 -3.94
C VAL A 100 -11.88 2.54 -2.67
N LEU A 101 -12.41 3.73 -2.42
CA LEU A 101 -13.18 4.03 -1.22
C LEU A 101 -14.47 3.21 -1.15
N SER A 102 -15.21 3.16 -2.24
CA SER A 102 -16.48 2.42 -2.32
C SER A 102 -16.27 0.93 -2.56
N GLN A 103 -15.04 0.54 -2.94
CA GLN A 103 -14.69 -0.85 -3.22
C GLN A 103 -15.61 -1.46 -4.28
N ASP A 104 -15.77 -0.72 -5.37
CA ASP A 104 -16.47 -1.20 -6.56
C ASP A 104 -15.47 -1.37 -7.71
N GLY A 105 -15.96 -1.67 -8.92
CA GLY A 105 -15.11 -1.90 -10.08
C GLY A 105 -14.09 -3.00 -9.83
N CYS A 106 -12.82 -2.73 -10.11
CA CYS A 106 -11.74 -3.70 -9.92
C CYS A 106 -11.58 -4.10 -8.46
N TYR A 107 -11.78 -3.15 -7.55
CA TYR A 107 -11.67 -3.40 -6.12
C TYR A 107 -12.82 -4.27 -5.61
N GLY A 108 -14.02 -4.02 -6.09
CA GLY A 108 -15.17 -4.85 -5.76
C GLY A 108 -14.99 -6.30 -6.23
N LYS A 109 -14.48 -6.47 -7.45
CA LYS A 109 -14.19 -7.80 -7.99
C LYS A 109 -13.12 -8.53 -7.18
N ALA A 110 -12.08 -7.81 -6.78
CA ALA A 110 -11.01 -8.40 -5.97
C ALA A 110 -11.55 -8.93 -4.64
N PHE A 111 -12.36 -8.14 -3.94
CA PHE A 111 -12.92 -8.56 -2.67
C PHE A 111 -13.94 -9.67 -2.81
N SER A 112 -14.73 -9.68 -3.89
CA SER A 112 -15.62 -10.81 -4.17
C SER A 112 -14.84 -12.11 -4.29
N LYS A 113 -13.70 -12.08 -4.96
CA LYS A 113 -12.84 -13.27 -5.09
C LYS A 113 -12.24 -13.69 -3.75
N HIS A 114 -11.78 -12.73 -2.94
CA HIS A 114 -11.24 -13.06 -1.62
C HIS A 114 -12.33 -13.68 -0.73
N GLU A 115 -13.51 -13.11 -0.74
CA GLU A 115 -14.61 -13.58 0.08
C GLU A 115 -15.06 -14.97 -0.35
N GLU A 116 -15.11 -15.23 -1.65
CA GLU A 116 -15.41 -16.56 -2.16
C GLU A 116 -14.35 -17.56 -1.76
N ARG A 117 -13.07 -17.20 -1.93
CA ARG A 117 -11.95 -18.08 -1.61
C ARG A 117 -11.91 -18.46 -0.14
N PHE A 118 -12.23 -17.53 0.76
CA PHE A 118 -12.10 -17.73 2.20
C PHE A 118 -13.44 -17.90 2.90
N ARG A 119 -14.50 -18.15 2.15
CA ARG A 119 -15.87 -18.18 2.67
C ARG A 119 -16.05 -19.07 3.89
N GLU A 120 -15.35 -20.20 3.96
CA GLU A 120 -15.47 -21.15 5.05
C GLU A 120 -14.37 -21.03 6.09
N HIS A 121 -13.52 -20.00 5.97
CA HIS A 121 -12.40 -19.74 6.88
C HIS A 121 -12.68 -18.50 7.71
N LYS A 122 -13.19 -18.69 8.91
CA LYS A 122 -13.61 -17.56 9.76
C LYS A 122 -12.51 -16.53 9.96
N GLN A 123 -11.30 -16.98 10.30
CA GLN A 123 -10.19 -16.06 10.55
C GLN A 123 -9.77 -15.31 9.28
N ARG A 124 -9.76 -15.99 8.14
CA ARG A 124 -9.46 -15.35 6.86
C ARG A 124 -10.53 -14.35 6.46
N MET A 125 -11.79 -14.65 6.72
CA MET A 125 -12.87 -13.69 6.44
C MET A 125 -12.76 -12.46 7.32
N GLU A 126 -12.34 -12.62 8.57
CA GLU A 126 -12.08 -11.48 9.44
C GLU A 126 -10.91 -10.63 8.90
N GLU A 127 -9.87 -11.27 8.38
CA GLU A 127 -8.75 -10.57 7.75
C GLU A 127 -9.22 -9.79 6.52
N VAL A 128 -10.10 -10.36 5.70
CA VAL A 128 -10.67 -9.66 4.54
C VAL A 128 -11.36 -8.37 4.98
N GLN A 129 -12.11 -8.41 6.06
CA GLN A 129 -12.77 -7.20 6.58
C GLN A 129 -11.76 -6.17 7.07
N THR A 130 -10.65 -6.62 7.64
CA THR A 130 -9.55 -5.73 8.03
C THR A 130 -8.95 -5.03 6.80
N TRP A 131 -8.78 -5.76 5.69
CA TRP A 131 -8.31 -5.17 4.44
C TRP A 131 -9.26 -4.10 3.92
N ARG A 132 -10.57 -4.36 3.96
CA ARG A 132 -11.57 -3.40 3.52
C ARG A 132 -11.51 -2.10 4.33
N LYS A 133 -11.37 -2.25 5.65
CA LYS A 133 -11.24 -1.09 6.55
C LYS A 133 -9.97 -0.30 6.28
N ALA A 134 -8.85 -0.99 6.03
CA ALA A 134 -7.59 -0.33 5.75
C ALA A 134 -7.66 0.50 4.46
N LEU A 135 -8.32 -0.01 3.42
CA LEU A 135 -8.52 0.75 2.18
C LEU A 135 -9.37 2.00 2.40
N LYS A 136 -10.44 1.90 3.17
CA LYS A 136 -11.23 3.07 3.51
C LYS A 136 -10.42 4.08 4.31
N ARG A 137 -9.61 3.59 5.23
CA ARG A 137 -8.80 4.44 6.10
C ARG A 137 -7.73 5.19 5.31
N VAL A 138 -7.03 4.51 4.38
CA VAL A 138 -5.99 5.17 3.59
C VAL A 138 -6.56 6.27 2.71
N CYS A 139 -7.79 6.13 2.24
CA CYS A 139 -8.46 7.17 1.47
C CYS A 139 -8.74 8.43 2.30
N SER A 140 -8.76 8.32 3.63
CA SER A 140 -9.00 9.46 4.52
C SER A 140 -7.70 10.05 5.08
N LEU A 141 -6.55 9.47 4.76
CA LEU A 141 -5.26 9.89 5.32
C LEU A 141 -4.44 10.69 4.31
N GLY A 142 -3.68 11.66 4.85
CA GLY A 142 -2.57 12.28 4.13
C GLY A 142 -2.91 12.98 2.84
N LEU A 143 -1.94 12.98 1.94
CA LEU A 143 -2.05 13.60 0.62
C LEU A 143 -2.41 12.56 -0.42
N HIS A 144 -3.19 12.99 -1.42
CA HIS A 144 -3.59 12.11 -2.51
C HIS A 144 -3.08 12.67 -3.83
N LEU A 145 -2.56 11.80 -4.70
CA LEU A 145 -2.24 12.12 -6.08
C LEU A 145 -3.03 11.21 -7.00
N GLU A 146 -3.71 11.79 -7.97
CA GLU A 146 -4.34 11.02 -9.03
C GLU A 146 -3.46 11.09 -10.27
N ASN A 147 -3.10 9.94 -10.77
CA ASN A 147 -2.38 9.82 -12.03
C ASN A 147 -3.27 9.10 -13.01
N ALA A 148 -3.78 9.84 -13.92
CA ALA A 148 -4.69 9.31 -14.93
C ALA A 148 -4.02 8.29 -15.84
#